data_b9697f5fd7e76bf4784ee3af976f46af
#
_entry.id   b9697f5fd7e76bf4784ee3af976f46af
#
_cell.length_a   1.000
_cell.length_b   1.000
_cell.length_c   1.000
_cell.angle_alpha   90.00
_cell.angle_beta   90.00
_cell.angle_gamma   90.00
#
_symmetry.space_group_name_H-M   'P 1'
#
loop_
_entity.id
_entity.type
_entity.pdbx_description
1 polymer ?
#
loop_
_entity_poly.entity_id
_entity_poly.type
_entity_poly.pdbx_seq_one_letter_code
_entity_poly.pdbx_strand_id
1 'polypeptide(L)'
;MRSGIRTALLLLLVAGVRPLLVAQQHGTGAEPPDTVTYTSIPYEVPFILDKGFTYPEQVDLTRWFPAPGDQFAQASCSGWAIGYALTTYAWNRHSGRVNDSTGSFGNMDPRNVFSPSFLYGLTILGEDNRDCAIGVSLADAVLVACNTGCCTLEQYPVDTARHNCLKPIPDSAFVEARRHRMSDPKGLNNQNTDQQRYHLAQGTPVVFQVTIDDSFKEGFRTAGDKMFVWQPPDVLVNKEGHIMVAVGYDDRDSTFLVQNSWGEGWGLRGRFKLPYEVMRWTSTEAYIMQRNGESELVPLVPAFREDPFNRRGLSRGRMREGEAILAEDIAWHAVDIEPKAGQVDLQVVDPTDTSRVHRIVLRDDQPVTFHHEGSFYTITADVSRKREQARYRVVRDDPAFLAFRDRALKRAEELDDGPR
;
A
#
# COMPACT_ATOMS: atom_id res chain seq x y z
N MET A 1 -31.50 -84.78 2.16
CA MET A 1 -30.29 -84.07 1.84
C MET A 1 -30.67 -82.65 1.47
N ARG A 2 -30.55 -81.69 2.41
CA ARG A 2 -30.77 -80.23 2.16
C ARG A 2 -29.52 -79.50 2.63
N SER A 3 -28.80 -78.97 1.67
CA SER A 3 -27.61 -78.15 1.85
C SER A 3 -28.04 -76.74 2.22
N GLY A 4 -27.65 -76.27 3.42
CA GLY A 4 -27.85 -74.89 3.85
C GLY A 4 -26.64 -74.04 3.56
N ILE A 5 -26.80 -73.07 2.67
CA ILE A 5 -25.80 -72.04 2.38
C ILE A 5 -25.86 -70.97 3.46
N ARG A 6 -24.80 -70.85 4.25
CA ARG A 6 -24.62 -69.73 5.17
C ARG A 6 -23.97 -68.54 4.45
N THR A 7 -24.76 -67.49 4.24
CA THR A 7 -24.27 -66.21 3.69
C THR A 7 -23.59 -65.45 4.83
N ALA A 8 -22.29 -65.28 4.76
CA ALA A 8 -21.54 -64.42 5.63
C ALA A 8 -21.64 -62.97 5.14
N LEU A 9 -22.23 -62.12 5.94
CA LEU A 9 -22.32 -60.66 5.68
C LEU A 9 -21.01 -60.01 6.11
N LEU A 10 -20.20 -59.58 5.15
CA LEU A 10 -18.95 -58.87 5.40
C LEU A 10 -19.28 -57.39 5.59
N LEU A 11 -19.28 -56.91 6.82
CA LEU A 11 -19.36 -55.47 7.16
C LEU A 11 -18.03 -54.78 6.80
N LEU A 12 -17.98 -54.09 5.69
CA LEU A 12 -16.89 -53.19 5.35
C LEU A 12 -17.01 -51.93 6.25
N LEU A 13 -16.18 -51.84 7.25
CA LEU A 13 -15.91 -50.62 7.96
C LEU A 13 -15.13 -49.67 7.07
N VAL A 14 -15.84 -48.75 6.41
CA VAL A 14 -15.22 -47.62 5.76
C VAL A 14 -14.74 -46.67 6.84
N ALA A 15 -13.50 -46.82 7.27
CA ALA A 15 -12.83 -45.84 8.08
C ALA A 15 -12.72 -44.54 7.23
N GLY A 16 -13.60 -43.61 7.51
CA GLY A 16 -13.55 -42.27 6.91
C GLY A 16 -12.22 -41.61 7.28
N VAL A 17 -11.29 -41.63 6.35
CA VAL A 17 -10.09 -40.77 6.41
C VAL A 17 -10.61 -39.35 6.34
N ARG A 18 -10.78 -38.72 7.51
CA ARG A 18 -10.93 -37.26 7.56
C ARG A 18 -9.61 -36.69 7.02
N PRO A 19 -9.62 -35.90 5.94
CA PRO A 19 -8.42 -35.20 5.56
C PRO A 19 -8.02 -34.37 6.78
N LEU A 20 -6.81 -34.60 7.29
CA LEU A 20 -6.14 -33.66 8.16
C LEU A 20 -6.08 -32.37 7.36
N LEU A 21 -6.92 -31.40 7.69
CA LEU A 21 -6.77 -30.04 7.23
C LEU A 21 -5.41 -29.58 7.76
N VAL A 22 -4.38 -29.71 6.93
CA VAL A 22 -3.11 -29.04 7.16
C VAL A 22 -3.49 -27.57 7.24
N ALA A 23 -3.25 -26.97 8.38
CA ALA A 23 -3.47 -25.55 8.58
C ALA A 23 -2.70 -24.81 7.48
N GLN A 24 -3.42 -24.12 6.62
CA GLN A 24 -2.81 -23.27 5.63
C GLN A 24 -1.99 -22.22 6.37
N GLN A 25 -0.67 -22.28 6.23
CA GLN A 25 0.22 -21.33 6.87
C GLN A 25 0.21 -20.08 6.02
N HIS A 26 -0.44 -19.03 6.51
CA HIS A 26 -0.41 -17.73 5.86
C HIS A 26 0.91 -17.02 6.16
N GLY A 27 1.44 -16.34 5.16
CA GLY A 27 2.61 -15.49 5.33
C GLY A 27 2.28 -14.31 6.24
N THR A 28 3.27 -13.92 7.01
CA THR A 28 3.31 -12.71 7.84
C THR A 28 4.71 -12.14 7.68
N GLY A 29 5.10 -11.15 8.46
CA GLY A 29 6.49 -10.73 8.49
C GLY A 29 6.69 -9.28 8.07
N ALA A 30 5.73 -8.40 8.43
CA ALA A 30 5.99 -6.98 8.34
C ALA A 30 7.19 -6.62 9.23
N GLU A 31 8.18 -5.99 8.63
CA GLU A 31 9.41 -5.57 9.29
C GLU A 31 9.27 -4.16 9.87
N PRO A 32 9.98 -3.82 10.94
CA PRO A 32 10.04 -2.43 11.39
C PRO A 32 10.77 -1.58 10.34
N PRO A 33 10.36 -0.30 10.15
CA PRO A 33 11.04 0.60 9.22
C PRO A 33 12.45 0.93 9.71
N ASP A 34 13.35 1.23 8.77
CA ASP A 34 14.57 1.92 9.14
C ASP A 34 14.26 3.35 9.65
N THR A 35 15.15 3.89 10.48
CA THR A 35 14.91 5.18 11.14
C THR A 35 14.81 6.33 10.14
N VAL A 36 15.54 6.29 9.03
CA VAL A 36 15.55 7.36 8.02
C VAL A 36 14.21 7.37 7.29
N THR A 37 13.76 6.23 6.81
CA THR A 37 12.46 6.10 6.15
C THR A 37 11.32 6.51 7.08
N TYR A 38 11.32 6.00 8.31
CA TYR A 38 10.27 6.31 9.28
C TYR A 38 10.17 7.81 9.58
N THR A 39 11.31 8.47 9.77
CA THR A 39 11.34 9.92 10.08
C THR A 39 11.10 10.80 8.86
N SER A 40 11.19 10.26 7.65
CA SER A 40 10.91 11.01 6.42
C SER A 40 9.42 11.23 6.19
N ILE A 41 8.56 10.39 6.76
CA ILE A 41 7.12 10.50 6.61
C ILE A 41 6.56 11.47 7.66
N PRO A 42 5.90 12.55 7.22
CA PRO A 42 5.37 13.53 8.17
C PRO A 42 4.22 12.94 8.98
N TYR A 43 4.23 13.21 10.26
CA TYR A 43 3.12 12.93 11.14
C TYR A 43 2.06 14.03 11.06
N GLU A 44 0.79 13.64 11.15
CA GLU A 44 -0.29 14.59 11.35
C GLU A 44 -0.33 15.06 12.80
N VAL A 45 0.44 16.11 13.10
CA VAL A 45 0.56 16.72 14.44
C VAL A 45 0.42 18.24 14.33
N PRO A 46 -0.36 18.88 15.20
CA PRO A 46 -1.26 18.29 16.19
C PRO A 46 -2.56 17.80 15.55
N PHE A 47 -3.09 16.67 16.01
CA PHE A 47 -4.46 16.28 15.70
C PHE A 47 -5.40 17.19 16.51
N ILE A 48 -6.05 18.12 15.83
CA ILE A 48 -7.04 19.02 16.41
C ILE A 48 -8.38 18.69 15.79
N LEU A 49 -9.29 18.20 16.62
CA LEU A 49 -10.64 17.92 16.18
C LEU A 49 -11.37 19.25 15.90
N ASP A 50 -12.02 19.33 14.73
CA ASP A 50 -12.82 20.50 14.38
C ASP A 50 -13.91 20.74 15.41
N LYS A 51 -14.06 22.01 15.82
CA LYS A 51 -15.14 22.39 16.76
C LYS A 51 -16.50 22.04 16.15
N GLY A 52 -17.22 21.14 16.80
CA GLY A 52 -18.54 20.71 16.35
C GLY A 52 -18.52 19.42 15.51
N PHE A 53 -17.37 18.82 15.27
CA PHE A 53 -17.34 17.50 14.68
C PHE A 53 -17.97 16.46 15.62
N THR A 54 -18.92 15.71 15.11
CA THR A 54 -19.56 14.61 15.85
C THR A 54 -19.24 13.31 15.12
N TYR A 55 -18.68 12.36 15.83
CA TYR A 55 -18.41 11.03 15.29
C TYR A 55 -19.73 10.33 14.97
N PRO A 56 -19.90 9.77 13.75
CA PRO A 56 -20.91 8.76 13.52
C PRO A 56 -20.69 7.58 14.48
N GLU A 57 -21.78 7.00 14.99
CA GLU A 57 -21.68 5.81 15.86
C GLU A 57 -21.05 4.61 15.16
N GLN A 58 -21.22 4.53 13.83
CA GLN A 58 -20.65 3.48 13.00
C GLN A 58 -20.22 4.03 11.64
N VAL A 59 -19.11 3.54 11.15
CA VAL A 59 -18.61 3.78 9.78
C VAL A 59 -18.29 2.44 9.12
N ASP A 60 -18.77 2.25 7.91
CA ASP A 60 -18.48 1.08 7.08
C ASP A 60 -18.18 1.54 5.65
N LEU A 61 -16.92 1.38 5.24
CA LEU A 61 -16.42 1.76 3.93
C LEU A 61 -16.30 0.53 2.98
N THR A 62 -16.68 -0.65 3.43
CA THR A 62 -16.46 -1.92 2.71
C THR A 62 -17.06 -1.96 1.32
N ARG A 63 -18.15 -1.20 1.08
CA ARG A 63 -18.79 -1.10 -0.24
C ARG A 63 -17.84 -0.66 -1.37
N TRP A 64 -16.76 0.05 -1.03
CA TRP A 64 -15.78 0.54 -2.00
C TRP A 64 -14.54 -0.33 -2.07
N PHE A 65 -14.36 -1.24 -1.09
CA PHE A 65 -13.22 -2.15 -1.04
C PHE A 65 -13.44 -3.35 -1.97
N PRO A 66 -12.35 -3.89 -2.54
CA PRO A 66 -12.44 -5.17 -3.24
C PRO A 66 -12.70 -6.30 -2.24
N ALA A 67 -13.17 -7.45 -2.76
CA ALA A 67 -13.27 -8.66 -1.96
C ALA A 67 -11.89 -9.03 -1.39
N PRO A 68 -11.78 -9.46 -0.12
CA PRO A 68 -10.51 -9.86 0.45
C PRO A 68 -9.81 -10.97 -0.35
N GLY A 69 -8.56 -10.73 -0.71
CA GLY A 69 -7.74 -11.72 -1.40
C GLY A 69 -6.90 -12.55 -0.42
N ASP A 70 -6.15 -13.51 -0.96
CA ASP A 70 -5.31 -14.42 -0.17
C ASP A 70 -3.85 -14.31 -0.60
N GLN A 71 -2.98 -13.94 0.35
CA GLN A 71 -1.54 -13.89 0.16
C GLN A 71 -0.86 -15.25 0.29
N PHE A 72 -1.60 -16.27 0.74
CA PHE A 72 -1.07 -17.61 1.03
C PHE A 72 0.19 -17.55 1.92
N ALA A 73 1.23 -18.30 1.57
CA ALA A 73 2.46 -18.38 2.36
C ALA A 73 3.48 -17.25 2.04
N GLN A 74 3.16 -16.33 1.12
CA GLN A 74 4.02 -15.20 0.77
C GLN A 74 3.88 -14.09 1.81
N ALA A 75 4.98 -13.46 2.22
CA ALA A 75 4.97 -12.37 3.22
C ALA A 75 4.56 -11.01 2.62
N SER A 76 3.55 -11.00 1.75
CA SER A 76 3.15 -9.87 0.91
C SER A 76 1.97 -9.04 1.47
N CYS A 77 1.76 -9.06 2.79
CA CYS A 77 0.65 -8.33 3.44
C CYS A 77 0.63 -6.81 3.08
N SER A 78 1.79 -6.17 2.91
CA SER A 78 1.90 -4.79 2.47
C SER A 78 1.29 -4.55 1.08
N GLY A 79 1.60 -5.42 0.12
CA GLY A 79 1.04 -5.38 -1.22
C GLY A 79 -0.48 -5.55 -1.22
N TRP A 80 -1.00 -6.46 -0.40
CA TRP A 80 -2.44 -6.69 -0.28
C TRP A 80 -3.17 -5.56 0.44
N ALA A 81 -2.60 -5.02 1.51
CA ALA A 81 -3.24 -3.93 2.25
C ALA A 81 -3.21 -2.61 1.47
N ILE A 82 -2.08 -2.26 0.86
CA ILE A 82 -1.90 -0.98 0.19
C ILE A 82 -2.22 -1.10 -1.30
N GLY A 83 -1.51 -1.96 -2.04
CA GLY A 83 -1.68 -2.10 -3.48
C GLY A 83 -3.08 -2.56 -3.84
N TYR A 84 -3.52 -3.69 -3.28
CA TYR A 84 -4.83 -4.25 -3.61
C TYR A 84 -5.98 -3.53 -2.92
N ALA A 85 -6.02 -3.52 -1.59
CA ALA A 85 -7.20 -3.04 -0.87
C ALA A 85 -7.33 -1.52 -0.89
N LEU A 86 -6.33 -0.77 -0.39
CA LEU A 86 -6.42 0.68 -0.23
C LEU A 86 -6.44 1.41 -1.58
N THR A 87 -5.58 1.03 -2.53
CA THR A 87 -5.55 1.67 -3.84
C THR A 87 -6.85 1.40 -4.61
N THR A 88 -7.36 0.17 -4.59
CA THR A 88 -8.66 -0.14 -5.23
C THR A 88 -9.79 0.65 -4.58
N TYR A 89 -9.82 0.74 -3.24
CA TYR A 89 -10.79 1.57 -2.53
C TYR A 89 -10.77 3.02 -3.03
N ALA A 90 -9.60 3.63 -3.11
CA ALA A 90 -9.43 5.03 -3.47
C ALA A 90 -9.96 5.32 -4.88
N TRP A 91 -9.69 4.44 -5.85
CA TRP A 91 -10.19 4.57 -7.22
C TRP A 91 -11.67 4.25 -7.35
N ASN A 92 -12.15 3.24 -6.67
CA ASN A 92 -13.58 2.89 -6.66
C ASN A 92 -14.43 4.02 -6.09
N ARG A 93 -14.01 4.57 -4.96
CA ARG A 93 -14.73 5.70 -4.34
C ARG A 93 -14.78 6.92 -5.26
N HIS A 94 -13.66 7.24 -5.91
CA HIS A 94 -13.59 8.36 -6.85
C HIS A 94 -14.50 8.15 -8.07
N SER A 95 -14.47 6.97 -8.69
CA SER A 95 -15.26 6.64 -9.87
C SER A 95 -16.73 6.32 -9.57
N GLY A 96 -17.13 6.31 -8.29
CA GLY A 96 -18.45 5.87 -7.87
C GLY A 96 -18.72 4.37 -8.05
N ARG A 97 -17.66 3.56 -8.26
CA ARG A 97 -17.79 2.11 -8.44
C ARG A 97 -17.97 1.43 -7.10
N VAL A 98 -19.13 0.86 -6.91
CA VAL A 98 -19.43 0.01 -5.74
C VAL A 98 -19.10 -1.42 -6.07
N ASN A 99 -18.27 -2.06 -5.24
CA ASN A 99 -18.05 -3.48 -5.35
C ASN A 99 -19.21 -4.25 -4.73
N ASP A 100 -19.61 -5.32 -5.38
CA ASP A 100 -20.54 -6.26 -4.76
C ASP A 100 -19.83 -6.89 -3.54
N SER A 101 -20.33 -6.58 -2.35
CA SER A 101 -19.81 -7.13 -1.11
C SER A 101 -19.96 -8.66 -1.01
N THR A 102 -20.74 -9.26 -1.92
CA THR A 102 -20.93 -10.70 -2.05
C THR A 102 -19.97 -11.32 -3.08
N GLY A 103 -19.26 -10.49 -3.87
CA GLY A 103 -18.28 -10.93 -4.85
C GLY A 103 -17.07 -11.59 -4.19
N SER A 104 -16.49 -12.56 -4.88
CA SER A 104 -15.22 -13.18 -4.48
C SER A 104 -14.04 -12.58 -5.24
N PHE A 105 -12.84 -12.72 -4.70
CA PHE A 105 -11.60 -12.29 -5.36
C PHE A 105 -11.49 -12.81 -6.80
N GLY A 106 -11.84 -14.07 -7.04
CA GLY A 106 -11.78 -14.69 -8.36
C GLY A 106 -12.77 -14.11 -9.39
N ASN A 107 -13.78 -13.36 -8.96
CA ASN A 107 -14.78 -12.74 -9.81
C ASN A 107 -14.54 -11.25 -10.04
N MET A 108 -13.47 -10.68 -9.48
CA MET A 108 -13.12 -9.27 -9.67
C MET A 108 -12.60 -9.04 -11.10
N ASP A 109 -13.04 -7.95 -11.73
CA ASP A 109 -12.48 -7.52 -13.01
C ASP A 109 -11.03 -7.05 -12.81
N PRO A 110 -10.02 -7.70 -13.42
CA PRO A 110 -8.63 -7.39 -13.19
C PRO A 110 -8.23 -5.97 -13.64
N ARG A 111 -9.04 -5.31 -14.47
CA ARG A 111 -8.84 -3.90 -14.87
C ARG A 111 -9.23 -2.90 -13.80
N ASN A 112 -10.00 -3.35 -12.82
CA ASN A 112 -10.62 -2.49 -11.81
C ASN A 112 -10.05 -2.71 -10.41
N VAL A 113 -9.10 -3.59 -10.26
CA VAL A 113 -8.42 -3.90 -9.00
C VAL A 113 -6.90 -3.86 -9.19
N PHE A 114 -6.19 -3.44 -8.18
CA PHE A 114 -4.76 -3.19 -8.27
C PHE A 114 -3.92 -4.38 -7.80
N SER A 115 -2.70 -4.48 -8.34
CA SER A 115 -1.83 -5.62 -8.15
C SER A 115 -1.09 -5.59 -6.81
N PRO A 116 -1.34 -6.53 -5.90
CA PRO A 116 -0.54 -6.65 -4.68
C PRO A 116 0.89 -7.09 -4.98
N SER A 117 1.07 -7.92 -6.01
CA SER A 117 2.39 -8.42 -6.41
C SER A 117 3.29 -7.34 -6.99
N PHE A 118 2.72 -6.34 -7.69
CA PHE A 118 3.47 -5.19 -8.18
C PHE A 118 4.02 -4.37 -7.02
N LEU A 119 3.17 -3.99 -6.07
CA LEU A 119 3.58 -3.13 -4.96
C LEU A 119 4.57 -3.86 -4.04
N TYR A 120 4.26 -5.11 -3.66
CA TYR A 120 5.15 -5.89 -2.82
C TYR A 120 6.49 -6.18 -3.50
N GLY A 121 6.47 -6.57 -4.79
CA GLY A 121 7.69 -6.84 -5.55
C GLY A 121 8.61 -5.62 -5.63
N LEU A 122 8.07 -4.42 -5.84
CA LEU A 122 8.86 -3.19 -5.82
C LEU A 122 9.40 -2.88 -4.41
N THR A 123 8.60 -3.05 -3.37
CA THR A 123 9.04 -2.76 -2.01
C THR A 123 10.17 -3.70 -1.59
N ILE A 124 10.01 -5.01 -1.82
CA ILE A 124 11.04 -5.98 -1.43
C ILE A 124 12.34 -5.86 -2.25
N LEU A 125 12.26 -5.32 -3.47
CA LEU A 125 13.47 -4.99 -4.23
C LEU A 125 14.32 -3.92 -3.54
N GLY A 126 13.73 -3.07 -2.71
CA GLY A 126 14.39 -2.09 -1.86
C GLY A 126 15.15 -2.68 -0.69
N GLU A 127 14.76 -3.87 -0.24
CA GLU A 127 15.30 -4.50 0.96
C GLU A 127 16.64 -5.19 0.71
N ASP A 128 17.49 -5.22 1.71
CA ASP A 128 18.76 -5.96 1.67
C ASP A 128 18.54 -7.47 1.60
N ASN A 129 17.53 -7.96 2.32
CA ASN A 129 17.12 -9.35 2.31
C ASN A 129 15.86 -9.52 1.46
N ARG A 130 16.00 -10.21 0.34
CA ARG A 130 14.98 -10.34 -0.70
C ARG A 130 14.35 -11.72 -0.76
N ASP A 131 14.16 -12.34 0.37
CA ASP A 131 13.38 -13.59 0.46
C ASP A 131 11.87 -13.24 0.51
N CYS A 132 11.10 -13.76 -0.43
CA CYS A 132 9.64 -13.59 -0.47
C CYS A 132 8.90 -14.17 0.76
N ALA A 133 9.60 -14.89 1.63
CA ALA A 133 9.10 -15.35 2.92
C ALA A 133 9.32 -14.32 4.04
N ILE A 134 10.04 -13.24 3.76
CA ILE A 134 10.27 -12.13 4.68
C ILE A 134 9.42 -10.94 4.22
N GLY A 135 8.82 -10.25 5.16
CA GLY A 135 8.00 -9.08 4.87
C GLY A 135 8.85 -7.84 4.58
N VAL A 136 8.15 -6.75 4.46
CA VAL A 136 8.73 -5.43 4.21
C VAL A 136 8.17 -4.43 5.22
N SER A 137 8.85 -3.31 5.37
CA SER A 137 8.38 -2.18 6.18
C SER A 137 7.10 -1.58 5.59
N LEU A 138 6.14 -1.23 6.47
CA LEU A 138 4.95 -0.49 6.06
C LEU A 138 5.32 0.90 5.53
N ALA A 139 6.30 1.57 6.14
CA ALA A 139 6.78 2.87 5.71
C ALA A 139 7.32 2.84 4.27
N ASP A 140 8.11 1.82 3.90
CA ASP A 140 8.62 1.69 2.54
C ASP A 140 7.50 1.41 1.54
N ALA A 141 6.55 0.56 1.91
CA ALA A 141 5.41 0.23 1.05
C ALA A 141 4.51 1.46 0.76
N VAL A 142 4.25 2.32 1.76
CA VAL A 142 3.48 3.56 1.53
C VAL A 142 4.24 4.54 0.63
N LEU A 143 5.57 4.63 0.77
CA LEU A 143 6.39 5.46 -0.11
C LEU A 143 6.40 4.94 -1.55
N VAL A 144 6.45 3.63 -1.76
CA VAL A 144 6.31 3.03 -3.11
C VAL A 144 4.94 3.38 -3.71
N ALA A 145 3.86 3.28 -2.94
CA ALA A 145 2.52 3.63 -3.42
C ALA A 145 2.38 5.11 -3.79
N CYS A 146 3.09 6.00 -3.11
CA CYS A 146 3.07 7.44 -3.40
C CYS A 146 4.00 7.81 -4.58
N ASN A 147 5.21 7.28 -4.59
CA ASN A 147 6.23 7.69 -5.57
C ASN A 147 6.06 6.98 -6.91
N THR A 148 5.76 5.68 -6.89
CA THR A 148 5.61 4.86 -8.11
C THR A 148 4.14 4.65 -8.47
N GLY A 149 3.28 4.48 -7.47
CA GLY A 149 1.89 4.09 -7.67
C GLY A 149 1.70 2.56 -7.72
N CYS A 150 0.56 2.13 -8.23
CA CYS A 150 0.24 0.72 -8.38
C CYS A 150 -0.47 0.46 -9.72
N CYS A 151 -0.07 -0.57 -10.45
CA CYS A 151 -0.76 -0.99 -11.66
C CYS A 151 -1.91 -1.96 -11.34
N THR A 152 -2.80 -2.16 -12.31
CA THR A 152 -3.91 -3.09 -12.19
C THR A 152 -3.45 -4.56 -12.26
N LEU A 153 -4.32 -5.47 -11.82
CA LEU A 153 -4.09 -6.91 -11.96
C LEU A 153 -3.98 -7.35 -13.43
N GLU A 154 -4.61 -6.63 -14.36
CA GLU A 154 -4.49 -6.92 -15.79
C GLU A 154 -3.05 -6.72 -16.28
N GLN A 155 -2.37 -5.66 -15.81
CA GLN A 155 -1.00 -5.35 -16.22
C GLN A 155 0.06 -6.20 -15.50
N TYR A 156 -0.18 -6.54 -14.25
CA TYR A 156 0.71 -7.38 -13.47
C TYR A 156 -0.09 -8.32 -12.58
N PRO A 157 -0.38 -9.52 -13.07
CA PRO A 157 -1.19 -10.50 -12.34
C PRO A 157 -0.57 -10.93 -11.01
N VAL A 158 -1.44 -11.27 -10.08
CA VAL A 158 -1.06 -11.81 -8.78
C VAL A 158 -0.25 -13.10 -8.95
N ASP A 159 0.84 -13.18 -8.22
CA ASP A 159 1.59 -14.41 -8.02
C ASP A 159 1.90 -14.54 -6.53
N THR A 160 1.25 -15.48 -5.89
CA THR A 160 1.40 -15.76 -4.45
C THR A 160 2.29 -16.95 -4.17
N ALA A 161 2.96 -17.51 -5.19
CA ALA A 161 3.96 -18.55 -4.97
C ALA A 161 5.08 -17.98 -4.09
N ARG A 162 5.45 -18.73 -3.05
CA ARG A 162 6.33 -18.26 -1.97
C ARG A 162 7.65 -17.64 -2.44
N HIS A 163 8.16 -18.06 -3.59
CA HIS A 163 9.46 -17.62 -4.11
C HIS A 163 9.38 -16.73 -5.35
N ASN A 164 8.18 -16.30 -5.74
CA ASN A 164 7.95 -15.58 -7.00
C ASN A 164 7.69 -14.07 -6.84
N CYS A 165 8.06 -13.45 -5.74
CA CYS A 165 7.85 -12.02 -5.53
C CYS A 165 8.79 -11.11 -6.34
N LEU A 166 9.85 -11.67 -6.91
CA LEU A 166 10.91 -10.93 -7.63
C LEU A 166 10.83 -11.12 -9.15
N LYS A 167 9.65 -11.42 -9.70
CA LYS A 167 9.48 -11.50 -11.14
C LYS A 167 9.80 -10.14 -11.80
N PRO A 168 10.35 -10.14 -13.02
CA PRO A 168 10.55 -8.94 -13.80
C PRO A 168 9.24 -8.17 -13.96
N ILE A 169 9.26 -6.89 -13.65
CA ILE A 169 8.11 -6.00 -13.82
C ILE A 169 8.23 -5.32 -15.17
N PRO A 170 7.26 -5.50 -16.09
CA PRO A 170 7.33 -4.90 -17.41
C PRO A 170 7.17 -3.38 -17.35
N ASP A 171 7.79 -2.67 -18.29
CA ASP A 171 7.72 -1.20 -18.39
C ASP A 171 6.27 -0.70 -18.47
N SER A 172 5.37 -1.45 -19.14
CA SER A 172 3.95 -1.10 -19.23
C SER A 172 3.28 -1.00 -17.86
N ALA A 173 3.68 -1.85 -16.92
CA ALA A 173 3.14 -1.81 -15.55
C ALA A 173 3.58 -0.53 -14.81
N PHE A 174 4.82 -0.07 -15.01
CA PHE A 174 5.28 1.22 -14.48
C PHE A 174 4.55 2.40 -15.12
N VAL A 175 4.36 2.35 -16.45
CA VAL A 175 3.60 3.38 -17.17
C VAL A 175 2.19 3.52 -16.65
N GLU A 176 1.52 2.41 -16.33
CA GLU A 176 0.19 2.44 -15.75
C GLU A 176 0.21 2.87 -14.28
N ALA A 177 1.13 2.32 -13.48
CA ALA A 177 1.21 2.56 -12.04
C ALA A 177 1.32 4.06 -11.70
N ARG A 178 2.09 4.82 -12.48
CA ARG A 178 2.24 6.26 -12.27
C ARG A 178 0.93 7.07 -12.34
N ARG A 179 -0.10 6.53 -13.05
CA ARG A 179 -1.43 7.14 -13.10
C ARG A 179 -2.26 6.86 -11.84
N HIS A 180 -1.76 5.94 -11.04
CA HIS A 180 -2.45 5.42 -9.87
C HIS A 180 -1.61 5.61 -8.60
N ARG A 181 -0.99 6.79 -8.48
CA ARG A 181 -0.26 7.17 -7.27
C ARG A 181 -1.22 7.56 -6.17
N MET A 182 -0.84 7.19 -4.97
CA MET A 182 -1.47 7.70 -3.77
C MET A 182 -0.89 9.09 -3.42
N SER A 183 -1.57 9.86 -2.61
CA SER A 183 -1.04 11.11 -2.03
C SER A 183 0.11 10.80 -1.08
N ASP A 184 0.87 11.83 -0.72
CA ASP A 184 1.86 11.71 0.33
C ASP A 184 1.26 11.06 1.57
N PRO A 185 1.95 10.07 2.16
CA PRO A 185 1.49 9.44 3.37
C PRO A 185 1.59 10.41 4.54
N LYS A 186 0.63 10.32 5.46
CA LYS A 186 0.72 10.97 6.77
C LYS A 186 0.71 9.92 7.85
N GLY A 187 1.74 9.95 8.70
CA GLY A 187 1.79 9.13 9.89
C GLY A 187 0.73 9.56 10.90
N LEU A 188 0.07 8.60 11.50
CA LEU A 188 -0.86 8.80 12.60
C LEU A 188 -0.24 8.33 13.91
N ASN A 189 -0.66 8.92 15.00
CA ASN A 189 -0.37 8.34 16.30
C ASN A 189 -1.15 7.01 16.43
N ASN A 190 -0.44 5.89 16.32
CA ASN A 190 -1.02 4.55 16.37
C ASN A 190 -1.76 4.23 17.69
N GLN A 191 -1.49 4.98 18.75
CA GLN A 191 -2.20 4.87 20.03
C GLN A 191 -3.43 5.79 20.11
N ASN A 192 -3.60 6.73 19.16
CA ASN A 192 -4.73 7.66 19.15
C ASN A 192 -5.87 7.14 18.29
N THR A 193 -6.75 6.33 18.88
CA THR A 193 -7.92 5.76 18.18
C THR A 193 -8.92 6.83 17.74
N ASP A 194 -8.98 7.98 18.38
CA ASP A 194 -9.86 9.08 17.96
C ASP A 194 -9.39 9.69 16.64
N GLN A 195 -8.09 9.87 16.47
CA GLN A 195 -7.52 10.31 15.19
C GLN A 195 -7.85 9.31 14.07
N GLN A 196 -7.69 8.02 14.33
CA GLN A 196 -8.01 6.97 13.34
C GLN A 196 -9.50 6.94 13.00
N ARG A 197 -10.39 7.04 14.00
CA ARG A 197 -11.85 7.13 13.79
C ARG A 197 -12.24 8.38 13.01
N TYR A 198 -11.59 9.51 13.27
CA TYR A 198 -11.82 10.75 12.54
C TYR A 198 -11.58 10.56 11.04
N HIS A 199 -10.45 9.98 10.66
CA HIS A 199 -10.14 9.73 9.25
C HIS A 199 -11.12 8.75 8.60
N LEU A 200 -11.48 7.68 9.29
CA LEU A 200 -12.50 6.74 8.81
C LEU A 200 -13.86 7.43 8.62
N ALA A 201 -14.26 8.32 9.53
CA ALA A 201 -15.49 9.09 9.41
C ALA A 201 -15.47 10.06 8.21
N GLN A 202 -14.29 10.57 7.84
CA GLN A 202 -14.09 11.35 6.61
C GLN A 202 -14.00 10.46 5.37
N GLY A 203 -14.05 9.15 5.54
CA GLY A 203 -13.94 8.17 4.46
C GLY A 203 -12.50 7.96 4.00
N THR A 204 -11.54 8.14 4.87
CA THR A 204 -10.14 7.82 4.63
C THR A 204 -9.76 6.59 5.44
N PRO A 205 -9.56 5.43 4.82
CA PRO A 205 -9.10 4.22 5.50
C PRO A 205 -7.72 4.40 6.11
N VAL A 206 -7.44 3.63 7.15
CA VAL A 206 -6.15 3.63 7.85
C VAL A 206 -5.43 2.32 7.57
N VAL A 207 -4.26 2.39 6.93
CA VAL A 207 -3.36 1.23 6.84
C VAL A 207 -2.45 1.22 8.06
N PHE A 208 -2.25 0.07 8.65
CA PHE A 208 -1.50 -0.05 9.90
C PHE A 208 -0.77 -1.38 10.00
N GLN A 209 0.30 -1.38 10.77
CA GLN A 209 1.04 -2.57 11.16
C GLN A 209 0.75 -2.91 12.61
N VAL A 210 0.51 -4.17 12.89
CA VAL A 210 0.32 -4.71 14.24
C VAL A 210 1.25 -5.87 14.49
N THR A 211 1.59 -6.07 15.76
CA THR A 211 2.18 -7.32 16.23
C THR A 211 1.05 -8.29 16.52
N ILE A 212 1.00 -9.39 15.79
CA ILE A 212 0.08 -10.52 15.99
C ILE A 212 0.80 -11.71 16.61
N ASP A 213 0.03 -12.70 17.06
CA ASP A 213 0.53 -13.94 17.62
C ASP A 213 -0.32 -15.14 17.19
N ASP A 214 -0.06 -16.30 17.79
CA ASP A 214 -0.81 -17.51 17.48
C ASP A 214 -2.31 -17.39 17.79
N SER A 215 -2.72 -16.56 18.78
CA SER A 215 -4.14 -16.34 19.08
C SER A 215 -4.89 -15.67 17.92
N PHE A 216 -4.22 -14.77 17.16
CA PHE A 216 -4.75 -14.19 15.95
C PHE A 216 -4.89 -15.22 14.83
N LYS A 217 -3.85 -16.03 14.63
CA LYS A 217 -3.80 -17.02 13.54
C LYS A 217 -4.86 -18.13 13.74
N GLU A 218 -5.18 -18.48 14.96
CA GLU A 218 -6.07 -19.58 15.29
C GLU A 218 -7.47 -19.14 15.73
N GLY A 219 -7.60 -17.93 16.26
CA GLY A 219 -8.84 -17.44 16.86
C GLY A 219 -10.05 -17.44 15.92
N PHE A 220 -9.85 -17.22 14.62
CA PHE A 220 -10.94 -17.26 13.66
C PHE A 220 -11.62 -18.63 13.55
N ARG A 221 -10.91 -19.73 13.83
CA ARG A 221 -11.46 -21.09 13.76
C ARG A 221 -12.55 -21.33 14.79
N THR A 222 -12.55 -20.58 15.87
CA THR A 222 -13.55 -20.68 16.95
C THR A 222 -14.75 -19.76 16.69
N ALA A 223 -14.61 -18.77 15.82
CA ALA A 223 -15.67 -17.79 15.52
C ALA A 223 -16.79 -18.36 14.63
N GLY A 224 -16.50 -19.35 13.79
CA GLY A 224 -17.44 -19.93 12.83
C GLY A 224 -18.00 -18.87 11.87
N ASP A 225 -19.35 -18.83 11.71
CA ASP A 225 -20.03 -17.85 10.87
C ASP A 225 -20.19 -16.47 11.51
N LYS A 226 -19.62 -16.26 12.70
CA LYS A 226 -19.68 -15.00 13.41
C LYS A 226 -18.45 -14.14 13.09
N MET A 227 -18.62 -12.84 13.23
CA MET A 227 -17.51 -11.90 13.15
C MET A 227 -16.47 -12.25 14.24
N PHE A 228 -15.25 -12.55 13.80
CA PHE A 228 -14.13 -12.76 14.70
C PHE A 228 -13.75 -11.43 15.36
N VAL A 229 -13.65 -11.41 16.68
CA VAL A 229 -13.13 -10.30 17.47
C VAL A 229 -11.83 -10.75 18.09
N TRP A 230 -10.71 -10.12 17.69
CA TRP A 230 -9.41 -10.52 18.21
C TRP A 230 -9.22 -9.99 19.63
N GLN A 231 -9.07 -10.89 20.57
CA GLN A 231 -8.79 -10.63 21.96
C GLN A 231 -7.53 -11.39 22.37
N PRO A 232 -6.35 -10.80 22.13
CA PRO A 232 -5.10 -11.47 22.46
C PRO A 232 -4.88 -11.59 23.96
N PRO A 233 -4.05 -12.53 24.40
CA PRO A 233 -3.59 -12.59 25.78
C PRO A 233 -2.71 -11.38 26.13
N ASP A 234 -2.56 -11.07 27.42
CA ASP A 234 -1.71 -9.97 27.90
C ASP A 234 -0.24 -10.07 27.43
N VAL A 235 0.21 -11.28 27.14
CA VAL A 235 1.55 -11.57 26.61
C VAL A 235 1.41 -12.33 25.31
N LEU A 236 1.81 -11.68 24.20
CA LEU A 236 1.85 -12.31 22.90
C LEU A 236 2.97 -13.33 22.78
N VAL A 237 2.67 -14.49 22.19
CA VAL A 237 3.59 -15.61 21.97
C VAL A 237 3.79 -15.82 20.47
N ASN A 238 5.02 -16.10 20.02
CA ASN A 238 5.38 -16.24 18.60
C ASN A 238 4.97 -15.01 17.78
N LYS A 239 5.50 -13.87 18.19
CA LYS A 239 5.18 -12.55 17.64
C LYS A 239 5.62 -12.40 16.20
N GLU A 240 4.73 -11.86 15.37
CA GLU A 240 5.02 -11.52 13.97
C GLU A 240 4.37 -10.19 13.62
N GLY A 241 5.01 -9.42 12.72
CA GLY A 241 4.40 -8.21 12.18
C GLY A 241 3.39 -8.54 11.09
N HIS A 242 2.28 -7.81 11.03
CA HIS A 242 1.28 -7.96 9.98
C HIS A 242 0.67 -6.62 9.59
N ILE A 243 0.49 -6.40 8.28
CA ILE A 243 -0.05 -5.16 7.74
C ILE A 243 -1.48 -5.40 7.25
N MET A 244 -2.39 -4.55 7.69
CA MET A 244 -3.82 -4.62 7.36
C MET A 244 -4.40 -3.22 7.15
N VAL A 245 -5.68 -3.15 6.79
CA VAL A 245 -6.38 -1.88 6.59
C VAL A 245 -7.68 -1.83 7.40
N ALA A 246 -7.84 -0.78 8.21
CA ALA A 246 -9.09 -0.46 8.87
C ALA A 246 -10.05 0.16 7.83
N VAL A 247 -11.21 -0.46 7.69
CA VAL A 247 -12.25 -0.13 6.69
C VAL A 247 -13.51 0.43 7.31
N GLY A 248 -13.51 0.62 8.61
CA GLY A 248 -14.62 1.16 9.37
C GLY A 248 -14.42 1.02 10.88
N TYR A 249 -15.44 1.41 11.63
CA TYR A 249 -15.49 1.24 13.08
C TYR A 249 -16.94 1.16 13.60
N ASP A 250 -17.10 0.68 14.82
CA ASP A 250 -18.37 0.59 15.52
C ASP A 250 -18.16 0.99 17.00
N ASP A 251 -18.69 2.15 17.40
CA ASP A 251 -18.53 2.65 18.78
C ASP A 251 -19.37 1.90 19.80
N ARG A 252 -20.40 1.15 19.36
CA ARG A 252 -21.24 0.36 20.25
C ARG A 252 -20.47 -0.76 20.94
N ASP A 253 -19.45 -1.28 20.28
CA ASP A 253 -18.57 -2.33 20.83
C ASP A 253 -17.08 -1.90 20.85
N SER A 254 -16.81 -0.62 20.52
CA SER A 254 -15.46 -0.04 20.54
C SER A 254 -14.45 -0.79 19.69
N THR A 255 -14.82 -1.11 18.44
CA THR A 255 -13.98 -1.87 17.51
C THR A 255 -13.77 -1.18 16.19
N PHE A 256 -12.61 -1.40 15.58
CA PHE A 256 -12.39 -1.20 14.16
C PHE A 256 -12.86 -2.42 13.37
N LEU A 257 -13.45 -2.20 12.20
CA LEU A 257 -13.64 -3.22 11.18
C LEU A 257 -12.38 -3.26 10.30
N VAL A 258 -11.74 -4.40 10.21
CA VAL A 258 -10.45 -4.56 9.52
C VAL A 258 -10.58 -5.59 8.40
N GLN A 259 -10.00 -5.27 7.23
CA GLN A 259 -9.83 -6.22 6.13
C GLN A 259 -8.45 -6.84 6.20
N ASN A 260 -8.41 -8.17 6.22
CA ASN A 260 -7.22 -9.00 6.19
C ASN A 260 -6.93 -9.50 4.75
N SER A 261 -5.80 -10.16 4.58
CA SER A 261 -5.31 -10.70 3.30
C SER A 261 -5.11 -12.23 3.33
N TRP A 262 -5.97 -12.92 4.07
CA TRP A 262 -5.92 -14.40 4.23
C TRP A 262 -7.13 -15.09 3.62
N GLY A 263 -7.68 -14.46 2.57
CA GLY A 263 -8.82 -14.99 1.83
C GLY A 263 -10.16 -14.81 2.53
N GLU A 264 -11.22 -15.03 1.79
CA GLU A 264 -12.60 -14.91 2.26
C GLU A 264 -13.00 -16.01 3.27
N GLY A 265 -12.25 -17.10 3.29
CA GLY A 265 -12.45 -18.21 4.25
C GLY A 265 -11.94 -17.91 5.65
N TRP A 266 -11.19 -16.83 5.84
CA TRP A 266 -10.69 -16.40 7.14
C TRP A 266 -11.61 -15.33 7.75
N GLY A 267 -11.84 -15.38 9.06
CA GLY A 267 -12.74 -14.46 9.75
C GLY A 267 -14.15 -14.49 9.17
N LEU A 268 -14.84 -13.34 9.14
CA LEU A 268 -16.09 -13.21 8.42
C LEU A 268 -15.84 -12.59 7.05
N ARG A 269 -15.78 -13.44 6.02
CA ARG A 269 -15.50 -13.03 4.64
C ARG A 269 -14.23 -12.20 4.52
N GLY A 270 -13.14 -12.66 5.14
CA GLY A 270 -11.83 -12.01 5.13
C GLY A 270 -11.69 -10.77 6.02
N ARG A 271 -12.65 -10.53 6.91
CA ARG A 271 -12.66 -9.38 7.83
C ARG A 271 -12.87 -9.81 9.27
N PHE A 272 -12.47 -8.94 10.19
CA PHE A 272 -12.61 -9.14 11.64
C PHE A 272 -12.76 -7.81 12.36
N LYS A 273 -13.09 -7.87 13.64
CA LYS A 273 -13.15 -6.71 14.54
C LYS A 273 -11.90 -6.65 15.41
N LEU A 274 -11.28 -5.48 15.45
CA LEU A 274 -10.12 -5.16 16.27
C LEU A 274 -10.54 -4.16 17.35
N PRO A 275 -10.59 -4.55 18.63
CA PRO A 275 -10.92 -3.62 19.71
C PRO A 275 -9.96 -2.42 19.74
N TYR A 276 -10.48 -1.22 20.06
CA TYR A 276 -9.68 0.00 20.12
C TYR A 276 -8.50 -0.13 21.08
N GLU A 277 -8.72 -0.78 22.20
CA GLU A 277 -7.65 -1.02 23.17
C GLU A 277 -6.57 -1.93 22.63
N VAL A 278 -6.95 -3.01 21.94
CA VAL A 278 -5.98 -3.92 21.31
C VAL A 278 -5.17 -3.18 20.23
N MET A 279 -5.82 -2.37 19.41
CA MET A 279 -5.12 -1.52 18.43
C MET A 279 -4.05 -0.64 19.08
N ARG A 280 -4.35 -0.02 20.24
CA ARG A 280 -3.41 0.89 20.93
C ARG A 280 -2.10 0.24 21.33
N TRP A 281 -2.12 -1.00 21.78
CA TRP A 281 -0.91 -1.62 22.29
C TRP A 281 -0.26 -2.63 21.33
N THR A 282 -0.96 -3.06 20.27
CA THR A 282 -0.39 -3.96 19.26
C THR A 282 0.10 -3.24 18.02
N SER A 283 -0.46 -2.06 17.69
CA SER A 283 -0.06 -1.31 16.51
C SER A 283 1.30 -0.64 16.70
N THR A 284 2.16 -0.80 15.71
CA THR A 284 3.49 -0.19 15.67
C THR A 284 3.54 1.04 14.78
N GLU A 285 2.75 1.03 13.70
CA GLU A 285 2.68 2.12 12.72
C GLU A 285 1.26 2.24 12.18
N ALA A 286 0.88 3.46 11.80
CA ALA A 286 -0.38 3.73 11.13
C ALA A 286 -0.22 4.92 10.18
N TYR A 287 -0.77 4.78 8.97
CA TYR A 287 -0.72 5.82 7.94
C TYR A 287 -2.07 5.99 7.26
N ILE A 288 -2.28 7.21 6.78
CA ILE A 288 -3.34 7.53 5.82
C ILE A 288 -2.74 7.97 4.51
N MET A 289 -3.39 7.59 3.45
CA MET A 289 -3.16 8.06 2.09
C MET A 289 -4.51 8.19 1.40
N GLN A 290 -4.60 9.13 0.48
CA GLN A 290 -5.76 9.30 -0.38
C GLN A 290 -5.34 9.09 -1.83
N ARG A 291 -6.30 8.97 -2.72
CA ARG A 291 -5.99 9.09 -4.14
C ARG A 291 -5.31 10.45 -4.33
N ASN A 292 -4.22 10.46 -5.08
CA ASN A 292 -3.62 11.72 -5.51
C ASN A 292 -4.69 12.41 -6.38
N GLY A 293 -5.40 13.35 -5.77
CA GLY A 293 -6.57 13.96 -6.42
C GLY A 293 -6.12 14.69 -7.68
N GLU A 294 -6.93 14.64 -8.72
CA GLU A 294 -7.08 15.78 -9.58
C GLU A 294 -7.65 16.92 -8.71
N SER A 295 -6.86 17.49 -7.79
CA SER A 295 -7.13 18.84 -7.31
C SER A 295 -7.21 19.67 -8.58
N GLU A 296 -8.08 20.65 -8.67
CA GLU A 296 -8.18 21.56 -9.79
C GLU A 296 -6.76 21.84 -10.29
N LEU A 297 -6.43 21.20 -11.43
CA LEU A 297 -5.09 21.33 -12.01
C LEU A 297 -4.96 22.80 -12.31
N VAL A 298 -4.09 23.48 -11.58
CA VAL A 298 -3.75 24.86 -11.94
C VAL A 298 -3.17 24.76 -13.34
N PRO A 299 -3.77 25.41 -14.34
CA PRO A 299 -3.29 25.32 -15.73
C PRO A 299 -1.82 25.72 -15.76
N LEU A 300 -1.00 24.92 -16.43
CA LEU A 300 0.37 25.30 -16.67
C LEU A 300 0.41 26.64 -17.37
N VAL A 301 1.21 27.55 -16.84
CA VAL A 301 1.51 28.81 -17.53
C VAL A 301 2.18 28.48 -18.86
N PRO A 302 1.69 28.99 -20.01
CA PRO A 302 2.13 28.55 -21.32
C PRO A 302 3.60 28.74 -21.64
N ALA A 303 4.35 29.50 -20.85
CA ALA A 303 5.74 29.78 -21.09
C ALA A 303 6.66 28.96 -20.19
N PHE A 304 7.19 27.89 -20.74
CA PHE A 304 8.29 27.16 -20.09
C PHE A 304 9.58 27.95 -20.23
N ARG A 305 10.28 28.09 -19.12
CA ARG A 305 11.62 28.68 -19.14
C ARG A 305 12.65 27.54 -19.20
N GLU A 306 13.45 27.56 -20.27
CA GLU A 306 14.59 26.64 -20.33
C GLU A 306 15.59 26.97 -19.22
N ASP A 307 15.98 25.95 -18.44
CA ASP A 307 17.01 26.11 -17.43
C ASP A 307 18.38 26.28 -18.11
N PRO A 308 19.06 27.41 -17.93
CA PRO A 308 20.38 27.65 -18.58
C PRO A 308 21.46 26.69 -18.05
N PHE A 309 21.20 25.99 -16.95
CA PHE A 309 22.09 24.99 -16.40
C PHE A 309 21.67 23.56 -16.71
N ASN A 310 20.67 23.41 -17.58
CA ASN A 310 20.20 22.10 -18.02
C ASN A 310 21.36 21.36 -18.72
N ARG A 311 21.78 20.29 -18.09
CA ARG A 311 22.73 19.31 -18.63
C ARG A 311 22.04 17.98 -18.67
N ARG A 312 22.21 17.24 -19.73
CA ARG A 312 21.63 15.89 -19.83
C ARG A 312 21.93 15.07 -18.58
N GLY A 313 20.89 14.64 -17.91
CA GLY A 313 20.96 13.87 -16.69
C GLY A 313 21.02 14.68 -15.39
N LEU A 314 21.21 16.01 -15.45
CA LEU A 314 21.24 16.85 -14.26
C LEU A 314 20.82 18.28 -14.59
N SER A 315 19.71 18.71 -14.04
CA SER A 315 19.25 20.10 -14.07
C SER A 315 19.21 20.70 -12.67
N ARG A 316 19.54 21.97 -12.55
CA ARG A 316 19.49 22.70 -11.29
C ARG A 316 19.19 24.17 -11.54
N GLY A 317 18.49 24.79 -10.63
CA GLY A 317 18.16 26.20 -10.74
C GLY A 317 17.35 26.71 -9.58
N ARG A 318 16.56 27.74 -9.86
CA ARG A 318 15.61 28.31 -8.90
C ARG A 318 14.26 28.38 -9.59
N MET A 319 13.22 28.10 -8.81
CA MET A 319 11.84 28.27 -9.20
C MET A 319 11.14 29.21 -8.22
N ARG A 320 10.18 29.96 -8.73
CA ARG A 320 9.29 30.79 -7.92
C ARG A 320 7.90 30.20 -7.99
N GLU A 321 7.08 30.56 -7.05
CA GLU A 321 5.66 30.25 -7.10
C GLU A 321 5.05 30.73 -8.43
N GLY A 322 4.24 29.86 -9.05
CA GLY A 322 3.65 30.09 -10.36
C GLY A 322 4.58 29.91 -11.55
N GLU A 323 5.90 29.70 -11.36
CA GLU A 323 6.82 29.42 -12.48
C GLU A 323 6.73 27.96 -12.94
N ALA A 324 6.78 27.78 -14.26
CA ALA A 324 6.98 26.46 -14.88
C ALA A 324 8.37 26.43 -15.53
N ILE A 325 9.10 25.36 -15.29
CA ILE A 325 10.46 25.16 -15.77
C ILE A 325 10.50 23.87 -16.59
N LEU A 326 11.13 23.92 -17.75
CA LEU A 326 11.46 22.73 -18.52
C LEU A 326 12.86 22.26 -18.10
N ALA A 327 12.91 21.08 -17.47
CA ALA A 327 14.16 20.47 -17.05
C ALA A 327 14.08 18.96 -17.27
N GLU A 328 15.10 18.40 -17.93
CA GLU A 328 15.16 16.97 -18.27
C GLU A 328 13.94 16.47 -19.09
N ASP A 329 13.52 17.26 -20.06
CA ASP A 329 12.38 16.99 -20.96
C ASP A 329 10.99 16.96 -20.26
N ILE A 330 10.93 17.40 -19.02
CA ILE A 330 9.71 17.48 -18.23
C ILE A 330 9.46 18.91 -17.78
N ALA A 331 8.21 19.32 -17.79
CA ALA A 331 7.78 20.60 -17.25
C ALA A 331 7.47 20.48 -15.76
N TRP A 332 8.10 21.32 -14.98
CA TRP A 332 7.95 21.41 -13.52
C TRP A 332 7.30 22.75 -13.19
N HIS A 333 6.09 22.71 -12.70
CA HIS A 333 5.33 23.89 -12.31
C HIS A 333 5.25 23.98 -10.79
N ALA A 334 5.87 24.99 -10.20
CA ALA A 334 5.74 25.31 -8.78
C ALA A 334 4.39 25.99 -8.54
N VAL A 335 3.42 25.21 -8.07
CA VAL A 335 2.05 25.71 -7.83
C VAL A 335 1.99 26.57 -6.58
N ASP A 336 2.65 26.12 -5.52
CA ASP A 336 2.70 26.80 -4.24
C ASP A 336 4.05 26.55 -3.58
N ILE A 337 4.57 27.57 -2.90
CA ILE A 337 5.81 27.48 -2.13
C ILE A 337 5.53 27.99 -0.73
N GLU A 338 5.59 27.10 0.25
CA GLU A 338 5.39 27.42 1.65
C GLU A 338 6.71 27.58 2.41
N PRO A 339 7.28 28.81 2.51
CA PRO A 339 8.58 29.03 3.13
C PRO A 339 8.67 28.59 4.59
N LYS A 340 7.57 28.69 5.36
CA LYS A 340 7.54 28.31 6.76
C LYS A 340 7.54 26.80 6.96
N ALA A 341 6.84 26.09 6.08
CA ALA A 341 6.78 24.64 6.09
C ALA A 341 8.02 24.00 5.43
N GLY A 342 8.79 24.78 4.64
CA GLY A 342 9.87 24.24 3.83
C GLY A 342 9.34 23.31 2.73
N GLN A 343 8.23 23.67 2.11
CA GLN A 343 7.50 22.83 1.18
C GLN A 343 7.30 23.50 -0.17
N VAL A 344 7.34 22.72 -1.24
CA VAL A 344 6.97 23.13 -2.60
C VAL A 344 5.96 22.12 -3.16
N ASP A 345 4.81 22.63 -3.57
CA ASP A 345 3.84 21.86 -4.34
C ASP A 345 4.18 21.99 -5.83
N LEU A 346 4.54 20.88 -6.45
CA LEU A 346 4.86 20.81 -7.86
C LEU A 346 3.77 20.08 -8.65
N GLN A 347 3.46 20.61 -9.80
CA GLN A 347 2.84 19.86 -10.89
C GLN A 347 3.93 19.50 -11.90
N VAL A 348 4.01 18.22 -12.24
CA VAL A 348 4.93 17.68 -13.22
C VAL A 348 4.13 17.31 -14.44
N VAL A 349 4.47 17.85 -15.59
CA VAL A 349 3.71 17.69 -16.82
C VAL A 349 4.62 17.23 -17.93
N ASP A 350 4.15 16.27 -18.69
CA ASP A 350 4.72 15.93 -19.98
C ASP A 350 4.41 17.03 -20.98
N PRO A 351 5.42 17.75 -21.51
CA PRO A 351 5.17 18.83 -22.47
C PRO A 351 4.53 18.36 -23.78
N THR A 352 4.63 17.06 -24.09
CA THR A 352 4.05 16.45 -25.30
C THR A 352 2.63 15.96 -25.08
N ASP A 353 2.26 15.71 -23.82
CA ASP A 353 0.91 15.28 -23.43
C ASP A 353 0.49 15.96 -22.11
N THR A 354 -0.01 17.19 -22.23
CA THR A 354 -0.42 18.00 -21.09
C THR A 354 -1.62 17.45 -20.31
N SER A 355 -2.25 16.37 -20.79
CA SER A 355 -3.28 15.65 -20.01
C SER A 355 -2.69 14.81 -18.87
N ARG A 356 -1.39 14.57 -18.90
CA ARG A 356 -0.66 13.78 -17.90
C ARG A 356 0.03 14.72 -16.91
N VAL A 357 -0.65 14.98 -15.82
CA VAL A 357 -0.14 15.83 -14.74
C VAL A 357 0.05 15.02 -13.48
N HIS A 358 1.21 15.14 -12.86
CA HIS A 358 1.51 14.57 -11.55
C HIS A 358 1.70 15.69 -10.55
N ARG A 359 1.13 15.54 -9.35
CA ARG A 359 1.40 16.43 -8.23
C ARG A 359 2.43 15.80 -7.33
N ILE A 360 3.47 16.53 -7.00
CA ILE A 360 4.54 16.13 -6.09
C ILE A 360 4.67 17.22 -5.03
N VAL A 361 4.75 16.81 -3.79
CA VAL A 361 5.07 17.70 -2.68
C VAL A 361 6.52 17.46 -2.29
N LEU A 362 7.36 18.47 -2.50
CA LEU A 362 8.75 18.43 -2.06
C LEU A 362 8.89 19.09 -0.70
N ARG A 363 9.72 18.54 0.13
CA ARG A 363 10.16 19.16 1.40
C ARG A 363 11.64 19.40 1.37
N ASP A 364 12.08 20.37 2.18
CA ASP A 364 13.50 20.70 2.28
C ASP A 364 14.36 19.45 2.40
N ASP A 365 15.32 19.32 1.49
CA ASP A 365 16.31 18.24 1.42
C ASP A 365 15.78 16.81 1.28
N GLN A 366 14.47 16.62 1.07
CA GLN A 366 13.90 15.30 0.84
C GLN A 366 13.81 15.02 -0.67
N PRO A 367 14.50 13.99 -1.18
CA PRO A 367 14.40 13.62 -2.58
C PRO A 367 13.07 12.91 -2.85
N VAL A 368 12.45 13.25 -3.98
CA VAL A 368 11.32 12.50 -4.54
C VAL A 368 11.75 11.91 -5.87
N THR A 369 11.58 10.61 -6.02
CA THR A 369 11.87 9.91 -7.26
C THR A 369 10.59 9.44 -7.93
N PHE A 370 10.47 9.62 -9.23
CA PHE A 370 9.36 9.13 -10.03
C PHE A 370 9.84 8.63 -11.38
N HIS A 371 9.04 7.78 -12.00
CA HIS A 371 9.33 7.21 -13.31
C HIS A 371 8.47 7.90 -14.39
N HIS A 372 9.10 8.27 -15.48
CA HIS A 372 8.43 8.84 -16.65
C HIS A 372 9.12 8.36 -17.93
N GLU A 373 8.35 7.78 -18.84
CA GLU A 373 8.82 7.34 -20.18
C GLU A 373 10.13 6.52 -20.17
N GLY A 374 10.25 5.55 -19.28
CA GLY A 374 11.42 4.69 -19.21
C GLY A 374 12.60 5.26 -18.42
N SER A 375 12.52 6.51 -17.95
CA SER A 375 13.56 7.15 -17.12
C SER A 375 13.09 7.41 -15.70
N PHE A 376 14.03 7.43 -14.77
CA PHE A 376 13.78 7.79 -13.37
C PHE A 376 14.30 9.19 -13.10
N TYR A 377 13.46 9.99 -12.46
CA TYR A 377 13.77 11.37 -12.12
C TYR A 377 13.74 11.52 -10.62
N THR A 378 14.83 12.00 -10.06
CA THR A 378 14.90 12.36 -8.65
C THR A 378 14.99 13.87 -8.53
N ILE A 379 14.03 14.46 -7.83
CA ILE A 379 13.99 15.90 -7.59
C ILE A 379 14.19 16.18 -6.09
N THR A 380 15.01 17.19 -5.80
CA THR A 380 15.17 17.79 -4.47
C THR A 380 14.90 19.28 -4.56
N ALA A 381 14.40 19.84 -3.48
CA ALA A 381 14.22 21.28 -3.33
C ALA A 381 14.80 21.77 -1.99
N ASP A 382 15.36 22.98 -2.02
CA ASP A 382 15.77 23.75 -0.84
C ASP A 382 14.94 25.05 -0.83
N VAL A 383 14.01 25.14 0.09
CA VAL A 383 13.03 26.23 0.13
C VAL A 383 13.59 27.42 0.89
N SER A 384 13.54 28.58 0.26
CA SER A 384 13.97 29.82 0.90
C SER A 384 13.02 30.23 2.03
N ARG A 385 13.51 30.31 3.26
CA ARG A 385 12.72 30.74 4.43
C ARG A 385 12.25 32.22 4.37
N LYS A 386 12.75 33.00 3.41
CA LYS A 386 12.47 34.43 3.30
C LYS A 386 11.78 34.86 2.04
N ARG A 387 11.65 33.96 1.05
CA ARG A 387 11.12 34.26 -0.27
C ARG A 387 10.31 33.07 -0.77
N GLU A 388 9.27 33.32 -1.52
CA GLU A 388 8.47 32.30 -2.23
C GLU A 388 9.25 31.79 -3.45
N GLN A 389 10.37 31.12 -3.15
CA GLN A 389 11.24 30.50 -4.14
C GLN A 389 11.98 29.30 -3.54
N ALA A 390 12.24 28.32 -4.36
CA ALA A 390 13.04 27.17 -4.00
C ALA A 390 14.21 27.00 -4.99
N ARG A 391 15.33 26.44 -4.50
CA ARG A 391 16.37 25.89 -5.36
C ARG A 391 15.97 24.46 -5.62
N TYR A 392 16.03 24.04 -6.85
CA TYR A 392 15.76 22.67 -7.23
C TYR A 392 16.99 22.00 -7.84
N ARG A 393 17.00 20.69 -7.75
CA ARG A 393 17.90 19.80 -8.46
C ARG A 393 17.10 18.62 -8.98
N VAL A 394 17.11 18.39 -10.29
CA VAL A 394 16.52 17.23 -10.93
C VAL A 394 17.65 16.39 -11.49
N VAL A 395 17.65 15.11 -11.16
CA VAL A 395 18.59 14.12 -11.71
C VAL A 395 17.77 13.10 -12.48
N ARG A 396 17.99 13.03 -13.78
CA ARG A 396 17.43 11.96 -14.61
C ARG A 396 18.29 10.73 -14.45
N ASP A 397 17.62 9.58 -14.30
CA ASP A 397 18.29 8.30 -14.09
C ASP A 397 19.32 8.39 -12.96
N ASP A 398 18.86 8.78 -11.76
CA ASP A 398 19.72 8.91 -10.58
C ASP A 398 20.63 7.68 -10.44
N PRO A 399 21.96 7.86 -10.46
CA PRO A 399 22.89 6.72 -10.46
C PRO A 399 22.74 5.78 -9.26
N ALA A 400 22.34 6.32 -8.10
CA ALA A 400 22.13 5.50 -6.91
C ALA A 400 20.87 4.64 -7.06
N PHE A 401 19.78 5.24 -7.62
CA PHE A 401 18.56 4.50 -7.89
C PHE A 401 18.76 3.49 -9.03
N LEU A 402 19.45 3.85 -10.10
CA LEU A 402 19.76 2.91 -11.20
C LEU A 402 20.62 1.76 -10.73
N ALA A 403 21.65 2.04 -9.94
CA ALA A 403 22.50 0.96 -9.37
C ALA A 403 21.69 0.05 -8.44
N PHE A 404 20.75 0.59 -7.69
CA PHE A 404 19.80 -0.17 -6.90
C PHE A 404 18.89 -1.04 -7.79
N ARG A 405 18.24 -0.44 -8.79
CA ARG A 405 17.38 -1.14 -9.76
C ARG A 405 18.14 -2.25 -10.48
N ASP A 406 19.34 -1.97 -10.98
CA ASP A 406 20.12 -2.94 -11.76
C ASP A 406 20.59 -4.11 -10.91
N ARG A 407 20.97 -3.87 -9.65
CA ARG A 407 21.24 -4.97 -8.69
C ARG A 407 20.00 -5.81 -8.42
N ALA A 408 18.84 -5.16 -8.30
CA ALA A 408 17.57 -5.81 -8.08
C ALA A 408 17.15 -6.70 -9.26
N LEU A 409 17.26 -6.18 -10.48
CA LEU A 409 16.95 -6.92 -11.71
C LEU A 409 17.90 -8.12 -11.90
N LYS A 410 19.21 -7.91 -11.71
CA LYS A 410 20.20 -8.97 -11.82
C LYS A 410 19.95 -10.11 -10.83
N ARG A 411 19.56 -9.79 -9.61
CA ARG A 411 19.20 -10.81 -8.61
C ARG A 411 17.90 -11.53 -8.94
N ALA A 412 16.93 -10.85 -9.56
CA ALA A 412 15.71 -11.50 -10.02
C ALA A 412 16.00 -12.53 -11.12
N GLU A 413 16.92 -12.22 -12.05
CA GLU A 413 17.39 -13.16 -13.08
C GLU A 413 18.15 -14.35 -12.46
N GLU A 414 19.04 -14.11 -11.49
CA GLU A 414 19.79 -15.17 -10.79
C GLU A 414 18.87 -16.13 -10.01
N LEU A 415 17.70 -15.67 -9.56
CA LEU A 415 16.71 -16.49 -8.86
C LEU A 415 15.85 -17.32 -9.84
N ASP A 416 15.66 -16.84 -11.07
CA ASP A 416 14.91 -17.56 -12.12
C ASP A 416 15.76 -18.69 -12.74
N ASP A 417 17.09 -18.53 -12.75
CA ASP A 417 18.08 -19.52 -13.23
C ASP A 417 18.53 -20.52 -12.14
N GLY A 418 17.99 -20.45 -10.94
CA GLY A 418 18.27 -21.41 -9.86
C GLY A 418 17.81 -22.83 -10.18
N PRO A 419 18.43 -23.86 -9.58
CA PRO A 419 18.14 -25.25 -9.96
C PRO A 419 16.66 -25.57 -9.77
N ARG A 420 16.03 -25.97 -10.89
CA ARG A 420 14.65 -26.47 -10.97
C ARG A 420 14.51 -27.80 -10.24
#